data_57895407ad34852909631e68498c26b7
#
_entry.id   57895407ad34852909631e68498c26b7
#
_cell.length_a   1.000
_cell.length_b   1.000
_cell.length_c   1.000
_cell.angle_alpha   90.00
_cell.angle_beta   90.00
_cell.angle_gamma   90.00
#
_symmetry.space_group_name_H-M   'P 1'
#
loop_
_entity.id
_entity.type
_entity.pdbx_description
1 polymer ?
#
loop_
_entity_poly.entity_id
_entity_poly.type
_entity_poly.pdbx_seq_one_letter_code
_entity_poly.pdbx_strand_id
1 'polypeptide(L)'
;KNNPSVLFGILNEPYGIGWDEWRNGNGAENIGLQRVVEAIRDNGAKNIIVAGGIDYANSLDGITQEGGYALADCGSGGDTELSGYGIMYDCHVYPWHKNTENWKERFGAARLEYPLLMGEFGWDNAINLSVAKTEYKPGDRNYHDKWFDELEAWLNDDITYGSKMNFTSWAFHYSAGPKMLEKTDLNGNAFGSADYAYTPTEYCG
;
A
#
# COMPACT_ATOMS: atom_id res chain seq x y z
N LYS A 1 -4.89 5.42 21.86
CA LYS A 1 -3.45 5.41 21.61
C LYS A 1 -2.76 4.33 22.43
N ASN A 2 -1.56 3.90 22.01
CA ASN A 2 -0.70 2.91 22.69
C ASN A 2 -1.29 1.49 22.81
N ASN A 3 -2.31 1.15 22.01
CA ASN A 3 -2.72 -0.22 21.82
C ASN A 3 -1.82 -0.84 20.73
N PRO A 4 -1.01 -1.86 21.02
CA PRO A 4 -0.03 -2.42 20.06
C PRO A 4 -0.70 -3.11 18.86
N SER A 5 -1.98 -3.41 18.94
CA SER A 5 -2.73 -4.00 17.83
C SER A 5 -3.28 -2.97 16.84
N VAL A 6 -2.99 -1.68 17.02
CA VAL A 6 -3.46 -0.59 16.16
C VAL A 6 -2.27 0.09 15.49
N LEU A 7 -2.30 0.15 14.17
CA LEU A 7 -1.37 0.94 13.35
C LEU A 7 -2.05 2.25 12.95
N PHE A 8 -1.27 3.31 12.78
CA PHE A 8 -1.76 4.60 12.33
C PHE A 8 -1.38 4.86 10.89
N GLY A 9 -2.30 4.60 9.95
CA GLY A 9 -2.16 5.04 8.56
C GLY A 9 -2.36 6.56 8.48
N ILE A 10 -1.36 7.29 8.02
CA ILE A 10 -1.38 8.76 8.05
C ILE A 10 -1.71 9.41 6.71
N LEU A 11 -1.54 8.68 5.61
CA LEU A 11 -1.94 9.11 4.27
C LEU A 11 -1.99 7.88 3.37
N ASN A 12 -3.08 7.71 2.62
CA ASN A 12 -3.29 6.51 1.80
C ASN A 12 -2.45 6.54 0.52
N GLU A 13 -2.84 7.33 -0.46
CA GLU A 13 -2.24 7.36 -1.80
C GLU A 13 -1.91 8.78 -2.24
N PRO A 14 -0.83 9.39 -1.72
CA PRO A 14 -0.42 10.71 -2.19
C PRO A 14 -0.02 10.68 -3.67
N TYR A 15 -0.52 11.64 -4.43
CA TYR A 15 -0.21 11.76 -5.85
C TYR A 15 -0.02 13.23 -6.26
N GLY A 16 0.68 13.43 -7.38
CA GLY A 16 0.91 14.77 -7.92
C GLY A 16 1.84 15.66 -7.08
N ILE A 17 2.55 15.06 -6.13
CA ILE A 17 3.54 15.74 -5.28
C ILE A 17 4.89 15.06 -5.38
N GLY A 18 5.97 15.81 -5.14
CA GLY A 18 7.32 15.27 -5.04
C GLY A 18 7.69 14.91 -3.60
N TRP A 19 8.84 14.26 -3.43
CA TRP A 19 9.31 13.80 -2.13
C TRP A 19 9.53 14.91 -1.11
N ASP A 20 9.99 16.10 -1.55
CA ASP A 20 10.17 17.23 -0.64
C ASP A 20 8.82 17.70 -0.08
N GLU A 21 7.83 17.87 -0.93
CA GLU A 21 6.48 18.25 -0.49
C GLU A 21 5.83 17.14 0.34
N TRP A 22 6.02 15.89 -0.03
CA TRP A 22 5.53 14.74 0.73
C TRP A 22 6.05 14.77 2.18
N ARG A 23 7.33 15.00 2.36
CA ARG A 23 7.96 15.02 3.69
C ARG A 23 7.77 16.33 4.43
N ASN A 24 8.06 17.44 3.78
CA ASN A 24 8.20 18.75 4.41
C ASN A 24 6.97 19.67 4.23
N GLY A 25 6.09 19.32 3.27
CA GLY A 25 4.94 20.15 2.90
C GLY A 25 5.33 21.33 1.99
N ASN A 26 4.31 22.07 1.57
CA ASN A 26 4.49 23.29 0.77
C ASN A 26 4.17 24.58 1.54
N GLY A 27 3.90 24.45 2.83
CA GLY A 27 3.65 25.57 3.74
C GLY A 27 2.24 26.18 3.68
N ALA A 28 1.44 25.85 2.68
CA ALA A 28 0.10 26.42 2.49
C ALA A 28 -1.02 25.36 2.57
N GLU A 29 -1.01 24.41 1.68
CA GLU A 29 -2.07 23.40 1.52
C GLU A 29 -1.67 22.04 2.08
N ASN A 30 -0.37 21.74 2.09
CA ASN A 30 0.19 20.50 2.56
C ASN A 30 1.19 20.76 3.69
N ILE A 31 0.94 20.18 4.86
CA ILE A 31 1.80 20.35 6.04
C ILE A 31 3.01 19.40 6.04
N GLY A 32 3.06 18.43 5.15
CA GLY A 32 4.09 17.40 5.10
C GLY A 32 3.95 16.30 6.17
N LEU A 33 4.33 15.08 5.82
CA LEU A 33 4.13 13.93 6.71
C LEU A 33 5.04 13.96 7.94
N GLN A 34 6.20 14.61 7.88
CA GLN A 34 7.06 14.72 9.06
C GLN A 34 6.33 15.46 10.20
N ARG A 35 5.61 16.54 9.89
CA ARG A 35 4.83 17.26 10.91
C ARG A 35 3.64 16.47 11.44
N VAL A 36 3.07 15.58 10.62
CA VAL A 36 2.01 14.67 11.09
C VAL A 36 2.59 13.66 12.09
N VAL A 37 3.76 13.09 11.80
CA VAL A 37 4.47 12.20 12.74
C VAL A 37 4.74 12.93 14.05
N GLU A 38 5.35 14.10 14.01
CA GLU A 38 5.64 14.93 15.19
C GLU A 38 4.39 15.18 16.04
N ALA A 39 3.30 15.59 15.41
CA ALA A 39 2.03 15.84 16.12
C ALA A 39 1.47 14.57 16.81
N ILE A 40 1.62 13.40 16.19
CA ILE A 40 1.22 12.12 16.78
C ILE A 40 2.10 11.82 18.01
N ARG A 41 3.40 12.04 17.92
CA ARG A 41 4.36 11.77 18.99
C ARG A 41 4.22 12.76 20.14
N ASP A 42 4.05 14.04 19.86
CA ASP A 42 3.78 15.08 20.88
C ASP A 42 2.53 14.76 21.71
N ASN A 43 1.54 14.12 21.11
CA ASN A 43 0.37 13.63 21.83
C ASN A 43 0.60 12.31 22.61
N GLY A 44 1.83 11.83 22.67
CA GLY A 44 2.22 10.62 23.41
C GLY A 44 1.70 9.32 22.82
N ALA A 45 1.36 9.28 21.54
CA ALA A 45 1.01 8.04 20.86
C ALA A 45 2.27 7.36 20.33
N LYS A 46 2.49 6.10 20.76
CA LYS A 46 3.67 5.28 20.39
C LYS A 46 3.39 4.26 19.30
N ASN A 47 2.16 4.16 18.81
CA ASN A 47 1.77 3.21 17.77
C ASN A 47 2.69 3.31 16.55
N ILE A 48 2.91 2.19 15.87
CA ILE A 48 3.57 2.19 14.57
C ILE A 48 2.78 3.08 13.62
N ILE A 49 3.48 3.96 12.91
CA ILE A 49 2.92 4.81 11.88
C ILE A 49 3.15 4.13 10.53
N VAL A 50 2.12 4.11 9.68
CA VAL A 50 2.19 3.61 8.31
C VAL A 50 2.03 4.79 7.36
N ALA A 51 3.04 5.01 6.50
CA ALA A 51 3.11 6.14 5.58
C ALA A 51 3.17 5.65 4.13
N GLY A 52 2.16 5.97 3.34
CA GLY A 52 2.14 5.67 1.90
C GLY A 52 3.19 6.47 1.13
N GLY A 53 3.87 5.83 0.18
CA GLY A 53 4.79 6.49 -0.73
C GLY A 53 4.09 7.41 -1.72
N ILE A 54 4.83 8.14 -2.54
CA ILE A 54 4.26 9.01 -3.60
C ILE A 54 3.75 8.16 -4.78
N ASP A 55 3.14 8.83 -5.76
CA ASP A 55 2.64 8.22 -6.99
C ASP A 55 1.61 7.11 -6.69
N TYR A 56 0.58 7.43 -5.89
CA TYR A 56 -0.43 6.47 -5.42
C TYR A 56 0.15 5.31 -4.59
N ALA A 57 1.09 5.63 -3.69
CA ALA A 57 1.88 4.64 -2.94
C ALA A 57 2.65 3.64 -3.82
N ASN A 58 2.92 4.01 -5.08
CA ASN A 58 3.63 3.18 -6.06
C ASN A 58 5.11 3.54 -6.21
N SER A 59 5.69 4.37 -5.33
CA SER A 59 7.13 4.63 -5.26
C SER A 59 7.57 4.85 -3.81
N LEU A 60 8.69 4.22 -3.45
CA LEU A 60 9.40 4.39 -2.18
C LEU A 60 10.91 4.71 -2.39
N ASP A 61 11.30 5.08 -3.60
CA ASP A 61 12.70 5.37 -3.92
C ASP A 61 13.27 6.55 -3.14
N GLY A 62 12.46 7.56 -2.86
CA GLY A 62 12.89 8.76 -2.13
C GLY A 62 13.12 8.57 -0.63
N ILE A 63 12.60 7.51 0.00
CA ILE A 63 12.82 7.28 1.44
C ILE A 63 14.14 6.59 1.75
N THR A 64 14.87 6.10 0.75
CA THR A 64 16.17 5.48 0.93
C THR A 64 17.20 6.47 1.45
N GLN A 65 18.35 5.98 1.94
CA GLN A 65 19.46 6.84 2.36
C GLN A 65 19.93 7.76 1.21
N GLU A 66 19.90 7.26 -0.02
CA GLU A 66 20.24 8.04 -1.20
C GLU A 66 19.17 9.11 -1.49
N GLY A 67 17.89 8.78 -1.36
CA GLY A 67 16.77 9.70 -1.55
C GLY A 67 16.66 10.75 -0.45
N GLY A 68 16.92 10.38 0.80
CA GLY A 68 17.03 11.30 1.94
C GLY A 68 15.71 11.81 2.52
N TYR A 69 14.56 11.27 2.09
CA TYR A 69 13.23 11.74 2.54
C TYR A 69 12.56 10.85 3.59
N ALA A 70 13.27 9.89 4.17
CA ALA A 70 12.72 9.09 5.26
C ALA A 70 12.20 9.97 6.41
N LEU A 71 11.08 9.56 6.99
CA LEU A 71 10.49 10.24 8.15
C LEU A 71 11.26 9.88 9.41
N ALA A 72 11.48 10.85 10.26
CA ALA A 72 12.03 10.64 11.59
C ALA A 72 10.91 10.31 12.59
N ASP A 73 11.10 9.26 13.37
CA ASP A 73 10.19 8.89 14.46
C ASP A 73 10.51 9.69 15.72
N CYS A 74 10.00 10.93 15.78
CA CYS A 74 10.29 11.87 16.86
C CYS A 74 9.13 12.85 17.08
N GLY A 75 9.15 13.56 18.20
CA GLY A 75 8.31 14.72 18.46
C GLY A 75 8.83 15.98 17.77
N SER A 76 8.11 17.08 17.95
CA SER A 76 8.43 18.39 17.39
C SER A 76 9.85 18.83 17.76
N GLY A 77 10.54 19.43 16.78
CA GLY A 77 11.93 19.86 16.96
C GLY A 77 12.94 18.72 16.98
N GLY A 78 12.55 17.49 16.58
CA GLY A 78 13.42 16.33 16.55
C GLY A 78 13.58 15.66 17.92
N ASP A 79 12.63 15.84 18.83
CA ASP A 79 12.67 15.25 20.17
C ASP A 79 12.50 13.71 20.09
N THR A 80 13.62 13.00 20.22
CA THR A 80 13.67 11.53 20.16
C THR A 80 13.18 10.86 21.44
N GLU A 81 13.04 11.57 22.57
CA GLU A 81 12.43 11.01 23.78
C GLU A 81 10.93 10.73 23.59
N LEU A 82 10.31 11.42 22.64
CA LEU A 82 8.93 11.20 22.21
C LEU A 82 8.77 10.15 21.11
N SER A 83 9.85 9.47 20.69
CA SER A 83 9.75 8.42 19.65
C SER A 83 8.77 7.30 20.03
N GLY A 84 8.22 6.65 19.01
CA GLY A 84 7.30 5.54 19.16
C GLY A 84 7.90 4.17 18.84
N TYR A 85 7.08 3.29 18.27
CA TYR A 85 7.49 1.95 17.86
C TYR A 85 7.97 1.90 16.40
N GLY A 86 8.25 3.03 15.80
CA GLY A 86 8.80 3.16 14.47
C GLY A 86 7.78 3.56 13.40
N ILE A 87 8.31 3.69 12.20
CA ILE A 87 7.58 4.01 10.98
C ILE A 87 7.73 2.84 10.03
N MET A 88 6.63 2.41 9.45
CA MET A 88 6.53 1.42 8.38
C MET A 88 6.07 2.16 7.11
N TYR A 89 6.66 1.85 5.97
CA TYR A 89 6.23 2.47 4.72
C TYR A 89 5.30 1.56 3.96
N ASP A 90 4.32 2.15 3.31
CA ASP A 90 3.28 1.46 2.58
C ASP A 90 3.47 1.59 1.08
N CYS A 91 3.27 0.47 0.37
CA CYS A 91 3.24 0.43 -1.07
C CYS A 91 2.01 -0.29 -1.59
N HIS A 92 1.49 0.20 -2.73
CA HIS A 92 0.34 -0.38 -3.42
C HIS A 92 0.78 -0.94 -4.76
N VAL A 93 0.36 -2.17 -5.06
CA VAL A 93 0.76 -2.88 -6.26
C VAL A 93 -0.46 -3.46 -6.97
N TYR A 94 -0.64 -3.05 -8.22
CA TYR A 94 -1.72 -3.54 -9.07
C TYR A 94 -1.18 -3.96 -10.45
N PRO A 95 -1.88 -4.79 -11.20
CA PRO A 95 -1.40 -5.31 -12.48
C PRO A 95 -1.11 -4.27 -13.56
N TRP A 96 -1.68 -3.08 -13.43
CA TRP A 96 -1.36 -1.93 -14.30
C TRP A 96 -0.07 -1.20 -13.89
N HIS A 97 0.45 -1.47 -12.71
CA HIS A 97 1.79 -1.08 -12.30
C HIS A 97 2.74 -2.18 -12.74
N LYS A 98 3.47 -2.04 -13.74
CA LYS A 98 4.41 -2.99 -14.37
C LYS A 98 4.95 -4.13 -13.45
N ASN A 99 5.61 -5.10 -14.01
CA ASN A 99 6.11 -6.36 -13.45
C ASN A 99 7.09 -6.24 -12.24
N THR A 100 7.58 -7.37 -11.76
CA THR A 100 8.55 -7.51 -10.65
C THR A 100 9.81 -6.66 -10.78
N GLU A 101 10.27 -6.34 -11.98
CA GLU A 101 11.44 -5.48 -12.19
C GLU A 101 11.13 -4.06 -11.72
N ASN A 102 9.93 -3.56 -12.04
CA ASN A 102 9.49 -2.26 -11.57
C ASN A 102 9.31 -2.22 -10.03
N TRP A 103 8.86 -3.29 -9.41
CA TRP A 103 8.78 -3.37 -7.96
C TRP A 103 10.17 -3.29 -7.30
N LYS A 104 11.18 -3.97 -7.89
CA LYS A 104 12.57 -3.89 -7.42
C LYS A 104 13.12 -2.48 -7.51
N GLU A 105 12.85 -1.77 -8.61
CA GLU A 105 13.28 -0.39 -8.80
C GLU A 105 12.57 0.56 -7.81
N ARG A 106 11.26 0.38 -7.62
CA ARG A 106 10.44 1.30 -6.84
C ARG A 106 10.46 1.03 -5.33
N PHE A 107 10.64 -0.21 -4.92
CA PHE A 107 10.53 -0.61 -3.52
C PHE A 107 11.72 -1.40 -3.00
N GLY A 108 12.53 -1.99 -3.87
CA GLY A 108 13.56 -2.94 -3.47
C GLY A 108 14.62 -2.32 -2.55
N ALA A 109 15.11 -1.13 -2.86
CA ALA A 109 16.08 -0.42 -2.02
C ALA A 109 15.45 -0.05 -0.66
N ALA A 110 14.24 0.49 -0.67
CA ALA A 110 13.52 0.83 0.56
C ALA A 110 13.27 -0.39 1.45
N ARG A 111 12.98 -1.57 0.84
CA ARG A 111 12.77 -2.82 1.57
C ARG A 111 14.02 -3.33 2.29
N LEU A 112 15.20 -2.99 1.79
CA LEU A 112 16.46 -3.32 2.46
C LEU A 112 16.75 -2.44 3.68
N GLU A 113 16.16 -1.24 3.72
CA GLU A 113 16.47 -0.22 4.73
C GLU A 113 15.37 -0.07 5.79
N TYR A 114 14.12 -0.32 5.40
CA TYR A 114 12.94 -0.02 6.23
C TYR A 114 11.92 -1.16 6.26
N PRO A 115 11.13 -1.27 7.34
CA PRO A 115 9.97 -2.15 7.35
C PRO A 115 8.92 -1.66 6.35
N LEU A 116 8.49 -2.54 5.44
CA LEU A 116 7.45 -2.26 4.47
C LEU A 116 6.19 -3.06 4.73
N LEU A 117 5.05 -2.47 4.37
CA LEU A 117 3.76 -3.10 4.21
C LEU A 117 3.34 -2.97 2.74
N MET A 118 2.90 -4.04 2.11
CA MET A 118 2.09 -3.93 0.91
C MET A 118 0.64 -3.78 1.36
N GLY A 119 0.19 -2.53 1.55
CA GLY A 119 -1.11 -2.22 2.11
C GLY A 119 -2.26 -2.48 1.15
N GLU A 120 -1.96 -2.45 -0.14
CA GLU A 120 -2.94 -2.80 -1.16
C GLU A 120 -2.31 -3.57 -2.31
N PHE A 121 -2.97 -4.65 -2.70
CA PHE A 121 -2.80 -5.29 -3.99
C PHE A 121 -4.09 -6.01 -4.36
N GLY A 122 -4.32 -6.19 -5.64
CA GLY A 122 -5.50 -6.91 -6.09
C GLY A 122 -5.55 -7.05 -7.61
N TRP A 123 -6.44 -7.90 -8.07
CA TRP A 123 -6.66 -8.15 -9.47
C TRP A 123 -8.14 -7.93 -9.83
N ASP A 124 -8.39 -7.21 -10.92
CA ASP A 124 -9.72 -7.09 -11.52
C ASP A 124 -9.63 -7.24 -13.05
N ASN A 125 -10.32 -8.23 -13.57
CA ASN A 125 -10.39 -8.47 -15.02
C ASN A 125 -10.96 -7.31 -15.82
N ALA A 126 -11.88 -6.54 -15.25
CA ALA A 126 -12.58 -5.47 -15.97
C ALA A 126 -11.70 -4.23 -16.17
N ILE A 127 -10.83 -3.93 -15.21
CA ILE A 127 -9.97 -2.73 -15.25
C ILE A 127 -8.71 -2.98 -16.11
N ASN A 128 -8.23 -4.19 -16.15
CA ASN A 128 -6.93 -4.54 -16.75
C ASN A 128 -6.91 -4.66 -18.27
N LEU A 129 -8.08 -4.75 -18.89
CA LEU A 129 -8.18 -4.92 -20.34
C LEU A 129 -7.65 -3.71 -21.16
N SER A 130 -7.50 -2.54 -20.58
CA SER A 130 -7.06 -1.35 -21.30
C SER A 130 -5.56 -1.07 -21.19
N VAL A 131 -4.91 -1.47 -20.11
CA VAL A 131 -3.50 -1.13 -19.82
C VAL A 131 -2.55 -2.29 -20.08
N ALA A 132 -2.98 -3.51 -19.77
CA ALA A 132 -2.18 -4.72 -19.99
C ALA A 132 -2.10 -5.19 -21.47
N LYS A 133 -2.69 -4.45 -22.39
CA LYS A 133 -2.87 -4.85 -23.79
C LYS A 133 -1.59 -4.99 -24.63
N THR A 134 -0.45 -4.59 -24.13
CA THR A 134 0.79 -4.59 -24.95
C THR A 134 1.68 -5.79 -24.72
N GLU A 135 1.59 -6.48 -23.59
CA GLU A 135 2.48 -7.59 -23.27
C GLU A 135 1.76 -8.91 -22.90
N TYR A 136 0.48 -8.85 -22.54
CA TYR A 136 -0.28 -10.02 -22.10
C TYR A 136 -1.65 -10.07 -22.75
N LYS A 137 -2.03 -11.23 -23.28
CA LYS A 137 -3.31 -11.40 -23.98
C LYS A 137 -4.45 -11.62 -22.98
N PRO A 138 -5.53 -10.82 -23.03
CA PRO A 138 -6.73 -11.07 -22.25
C PRO A 138 -7.26 -12.48 -22.50
N GLY A 139 -7.60 -13.21 -21.44
CA GLY A 139 -8.07 -14.58 -21.50
C GLY A 139 -6.98 -15.64 -21.39
N ASP A 140 -5.73 -15.25 -21.26
CA ASP A 140 -4.67 -16.16 -20.87
C ASP A 140 -4.70 -16.29 -19.34
N ARG A 141 -5.24 -17.41 -18.84
CA ARG A 141 -5.21 -17.74 -17.40
C ARG A 141 -3.80 -17.72 -16.83
N ASN A 142 -2.81 -18.00 -17.67
CA ASN A 142 -1.40 -17.98 -17.29
C ASN A 142 -0.88 -16.59 -16.88
N TYR A 143 -1.55 -15.49 -17.29
CA TYR A 143 -1.08 -14.16 -16.92
C TYR A 143 -1.40 -13.78 -15.47
N HIS A 144 -2.64 -14.01 -15.05
CA HIS A 144 -3.06 -13.77 -13.68
C HIS A 144 -2.21 -14.60 -12.71
N ASP A 145 -2.10 -15.89 -12.97
CA ASP A 145 -1.35 -16.81 -12.13
C ASP A 145 0.13 -16.40 -12.08
N LYS A 146 0.71 -16.07 -13.23
CA LYS A 146 2.10 -15.61 -13.29
C LYS A 146 2.34 -14.31 -12.52
N TRP A 147 1.43 -13.35 -12.59
CA TRP A 147 1.56 -12.09 -11.84
C TRP A 147 1.50 -12.35 -10.34
N PHE A 148 0.59 -13.20 -9.87
CA PHE A 148 0.51 -13.58 -8.46
C PHE A 148 1.71 -14.41 -8.03
N ASP A 149 2.17 -15.36 -8.82
CA ASP A 149 3.37 -16.15 -8.53
C ASP A 149 4.60 -15.24 -8.36
N GLU A 150 4.76 -14.26 -9.24
CA GLU A 150 5.85 -13.28 -9.16
C GLU A 150 5.72 -12.36 -7.95
N LEU A 151 4.51 -11.92 -7.63
CA LEU A 151 4.24 -11.12 -6.44
C LEU A 151 4.51 -11.91 -5.17
N GLU A 152 3.98 -13.12 -5.07
CA GLU A 152 4.20 -14.03 -3.93
C GLU A 152 5.69 -14.32 -3.74
N ALA A 153 6.39 -14.65 -4.81
CA ALA A 153 7.83 -14.88 -4.77
C ALA A 153 8.58 -13.64 -4.24
N TRP A 154 8.21 -12.44 -4.69
CA TRP A 154 8.84 -11.22 -4.21
C TRP A 154 8.49 -10.92 -2.74
N LEU A 155 7.25 -11.12 -2.31
CA LEU A 155 6.84 -10.94 -0.90
C LEU A 155 7.59 -11.89 0.05
N ASN A 156 7.80 -13.13 -0.40
CA ASN A 156 8.44 -14.19 0.38
C ASN A 156 9.97 -14.22 0.26
N ASP A 157 10.59 -13.34 -0.52
CA ASP A 157 12.05 -13.30 -0.71
C ASP A 157 12.75 -12.76 0.53
N ASP A 158 12.94 -13.62 1.52
CA ASP A 158 13.69 -13.34 2.74
C ASP A 158 15.21 -13.53 2.56
N ILE A 159 15.64 -14.16 1.48
CA ILE A 159 17.06 -14.34 1.16
C ILE A 159 17.66 -12.99 0.71
N THR A 160 17.01 -12.31 -0.22
CA THR A 160 17.50 -11.02 -0.73
C THR A 160 17.28 -9.90 0.29
N TYR A 161 16.14 -9.89 0.97
CA TYR A 161 15.69 -8.74 1.79
C TYR A 161 15.80 -8.96 3.30
N GLY A 162 16.25 -10.13 3.76
CA GLY A 162 16.41 -10.45 5.18
C GLY A 162 15.11 -10.73 5.93
N SER A 163 13.96 -10.48 5.32
CA SER A 163 12.63 -10.76 5.90
C SER A 163 11.55 -10.87 4.83
N LYS A 164 10.51 -11.64 5.15
CA LYS A 164 9.27 -11.63 4.38
C LYS A 164 8.54 -10.32 4.58
N MET A 165 7.78 -9.90 3.58
CA MET A 165 6.99 -8.68 3.61
C MET A 165 5.56 -8.96 4.04
N ASN A 166 5.01 -8.13 4.92
CA ASN A 166 3.59 -8.19 5.26
C ASN A 166 2.74 -7.56 4.17
N PHE A 167 1.51 -8.05 4.03
CA PHE A 167 0.59 -7.56 3.01
C PHE A 167 -0.88 -7.63 3.44
N THR A 168 -1.70 -6.81 2.80
CA THR A 168 -3.17 -6.85 2.86
C THR A 168 -3.74 -6.75 1.46
N SER A 169 -4.74 -7.59 1.17
CA SER A 169 -5.38 -7.60 -0.16
C SER A 169 -6.47 -6.54 -0.24
N TRP A 170 -6.60 -5.88 -1.38
CA TRP A 170 -7.69 -4.98 -1.70
C TRP A 170 -8.66 -5.63 -2.69
N ALA A 171 -9.97 -5.73 -2.44
CA ALA A 171 -10.56 -5.52 -1.12
C ALA A 171 -11.62 -6.58 -0.86
N PHE A 172 -11.74 -7.03 0.37
CA PHE A 172 -12.80 -7.94 0.81
C PHE A 172 -14.16 -7.21 0.85
N HIS A 173 -14.57 -6.75 -0.34
CA HIS A 173 -15.78 -5.97 -0.55
C HIS A 173 -16.36 -6.23 -1.94
N TYR A 174 -17.70 -6.11 -2.05
CA TYR A 174 -18.41 -6.42 -3.31
C TYR A 174 -18.49 -5.24 -4.30
N SER A 175 -18.27 -4.01 -3.86
CA SER A 175 -18.35 -2.82 -4.71
C SER A 175 -17.02 -2.06 -4.81
N ALA A 176 -15.94 -2.61 -4.28
CA ALA A 176 -14.60 -2.07 -4.51
C ALA A 176 -14.11 -2.42 -5.92
N GLY A 177 -13.08 -1.76 -6.36
CA GLY A 177 -12.35 -2.11 -7.58
C GLY A 177 -10.85 -2.14 -7.29
N PRO A 178 -10.18 -3.29 -7.34
CA PRO A 178 -10.70 -4.66 -7.50
C PRO A 178 -11.54 -5.14 -6.31
N LYS A 179 -12.42 -6.10 -6.56
CA LYS A 179 -13.27 -6.70 -5.52
C LYS A 179 -12.95 -8.18 -5.34
N MET A 180 -12.99 -8.62 -4.09
CA MET A 180 -12.83 -10.03 -3.72
C MET A 180 -14.16 -10.75 -3.50
N LEU A 181 -15.28 -10.03 -3.48
CA LEU A 181 -16.60 -10.58 -3.29
C LEU A 181 -17.55 -10.21 -4.42
N GLU A 182 -18.35 -11.19 -4.84
CA GLU A 182 -19.54 -10.96 -5.65
C GLU A 182 -20.77 -10.86 -4.75
N LYS A 183 -21.65 -9.91 -5.06
CA LYS A 183 -22.95 -9.76 -4.40
C LYS A 183 -24.04 -10.29 -5.31
N THR A 184 -24.74 -11.32 -4.86
CA THR A 184 -25.86 -11.91 -5.57
C THR A 184 -27.15 -11.64 -4.81
N ASP A 185 -28.15 -11.06 -5.50
CA ASP A 185 -29.50 -10.95 -4.96
C ASP A 185 -30.17 -12.33 -5.03
N LEU A 186 -30.55 -12.86 -3.87
CA LEU A 186 -31.19 -14.18 -3.76
C LEU A 186 -32.64 -14.17 -4.23
N ASN A 187 -33.28 -13.01 -4.36
CA ASN A 187 -34.71 -12.88 -4.64
C ASN A 187 -35.03 -12.08 -5.92
N GLY A 188 -34.01 -11.61 -6.66
CA GLY A 188 -34.21 -10.81 -7.88
C GLY A 188 -34.81 -9.41 -7.63
N ASN A 189 -34.74 -8.90 -6.41
CA ASN A 189 -35.31 -7.61 -6.03
C ASN A 189 -34.29 -6.46 -6.19
N ALA A 190 -34.82 -5.26 -6.45
CA ALA A 190 -34.03 -4.04 -6.54
C ALA A 190 -33.27 -3.72 -5.23
N PHE A 191 -32.20 -2.98 -5.34
CA PHE A 191 -31.36 -2.47 -4.24
C PHE A 191 -32.18 -2.09 -2.99
N GLY A 192 -31.93 -2.81 -1.86
CA GLY A 192 -32.53 -2.48 -0.56
C GLY A 192 -33.13 -3.64 0.22
N SER A 193 -33.26 -4.85 -0.36
CA SER A 193 -33.69 -6.03 0.40
C SER A 193 -32.53 -6.64 1.22
N ALA A 194 -32.85 -7.27 2.35
CA ALA A 194 -31.87 -7.82 3.29
C ALA A 194 -31.25 -9.16 2.85
N ASP A 195 -31.66 -9.71 1.69
CA ASP A 195 -31.34 -11.08 1.29
C ASP A 195 -30.28 -11.09 0.17
N TYR A 196 -29.00 -10.89 0.57
CA TYR A 196 -27.88 -11.01 -0.35
C TYR A 196 -26.95 -12.15 0.09
N ALA A 197 -26.48 -12.91 -0.89
CA ALA A 197 -25.32 -13.78 -0.73
C ALA A 197 -24.05 -13.06 -1.19
N TYR A 198 -22.96 -13.26 -0.48
CA TYR A 198 -21.63 -12.81 -0.86
C TYR A 198 -20.77 -14.04 -1.12
N THR A 199 -20.25 -14.15 -2.31
CA THR A 199 -19.36 -15.24 -2.70
C THR A 199 -18.00 -14.70 -3.08
N PRO A 200 -16.89 -15.41 -2.80
CA PRO A 200 -15.59 -15.02 -3.32
C PRO A 200 -15.62 -14.94 -4.85
N THR A 201 -14.91 -13.98 -5.41
CA THR A 201 -14.67 -13.93 -6.85
C THR A 201 -13.74 -15.10 -7.23
N GLU A 202 -13.74 -15.50 -8.50
CA GLU A 202 -12.83 -16.55 -8.98
C GLU A 202 -11.33 -16.20 -8.83
N TYR A 203 -11.03 -14.97 -8.48
CA TYR A 203 -9.67 -14.42 -8.31
C TYR A 203 -9.24 -14.25 -6.85
N CYS A 204 -10.03 -14.78 -5.92
CA CYS A 204 -9.73 -14.72 -4.47
C CYS A 204 -9.10 -16.01 -3.94
N GLY A 205 -8.87 -16.97 -4.78
CA GLY A 205 -8.38 -18.29 -4.40
C GLY A 205 -6.90 -18.47 -4.59
#